data_0d0350530ee573888f01a3217cd9f561
#
_entry.id   0d0350530ee573888f01a3217cd9f561
#
_cell.length_a   1.000
_cell.length_b   1.000
_cell.length_c   1.000
_cell.angle_alpha   90.00
_cell.angle_beta   90.00
_cell.angle_gamma   90.00
#
_symmetry.space_group_name_H-M   'P 1'
#
loop_
_entity.id
_entity.type
_entity.pdbx_description
1 polymer ?
#
loop_
_entity_poly.entity_id
_entity_poly.type
_entity_poly.pdbx_seq_one_letter_code
_entity_poly.pdbx_strand_id
1 'polypeptide(L)'
;MIRIEMENGGIIDIELYDELAPVTCANFKRLVSEGFYDGLIFHRVIAGFMIQGGDPTGTGCGGSDKNIKGEFLVNGFKNTISHVRGVISMARSQNYNSASSQFFICHADAKFLDGQYAAFGKVIAGMETVDEIAGVKTDFRDRPIVDMRMKRVTLIEQ
;
A
#
# COMPACT_ATOMS: atom_id res chain seq x y z
N MET A 1 -14.14 0.65 4.46
CA MET A 1 -13.24 1.66 3.90
C MET A 1 -12.08 1.92 4.85
N ILE A 2 -10.91 2.21 4.31
CA ILE A 2 -9.71 2.55 5.09
C ILE A 2 -9.44 4.04 4.93
N ARG A 3 -9.10 4.71 6.01
CA ARG A 3 -8.65 6.11 5.97
C ARG A 3 -7.21 6.21 6.48
N ILE A 4 -6.33 6.76 5.65
CA ILE A 4 -4.97 7.14 6.04
C ILE A 4 -4.97 8.65 6.31
N GLU A 5 -4.63 9.03 7.54
CA GLU A 5 -4.40 10.45 7.90
C GLU A 5 -2.90 10.69 7.96
N MET A 6 -2.41 11.63 7.17
CA MET A 6 -1.00 12.04 7.20
C MET A 6 -0.76 13.06 8.29
N GLU A 7 0.47 13.13 8.82
CA GLU A 7 0.83 14.15 9.82
C GLU A 7 0.63 15.58 9.32
N ASN A 8 0.76 15.80 8.01
CA ASN A 8 0.55 17.12 7.39
C ASN A 8 -0.94 17.47 7.20
N GLY A 9 -1.86 16.59 7.61
CA GLY A 9 -3.31 16.79 7.48
C GLY A 9 -3.92 16.19 6.21
N GLY A 10 -3.13 15.67 5.28
CA GLY A 10 -3.64 15.01 4.09
C GLY A 10 -4.40 13.73 4.42
N ILE A 11 -5.44 13.42 3.67
CA ILE A 11 -6.28 12.23 3.89
C ILE A 11 -6.37 11.43 2.61
N ILE A 12 -6.25 10.10 2.73
CA ILE A 12 -6.43 9.15 1.63
C ILE A 12 -7.49 8.15 2.08
N ASP A 13 -8.59 8.06 1.36
CA ASP A 13 -9.65 7.09 1.61
C ASP A 13 -9.60 5.99 0.55
N ILE A 14 -9.63 4.74 1.00
CA ILE A 14 -9.41 3.55 0.17
C ILE A 14 -10.58 2.58 0.36
N GLU A 15 -11.15 2.14 -0.75
CA GLU A 15 -12.10 1.03 -0.79
C GLU A 15 -11.33 -0.29 -0.96
N LEU A 16 -11.64 -1.27 -0.13
CA LEU A 16 -11.04 -2.61 -0.22
C LEU A 16 -11.95 -3.55 -1.04
N TYR A 17 -11.34 -4.40 -1.85
CA TYR A 17 -12.05 -5.36 -2.70
C TYR A 17 -11.97 -6.75 -2.08
N ASP A 18 -12.75 -6.96 -1.00
CA ASP A 18 -12.73 -8.18 -0.18
C ASP A 18 -13.01 -9.45 -1.01
N GLU A 19 -13.87 -9.36 -2.02
CA GLU A 19 -14.23 -10.50 -2.85
C GLU A 19 -13.10 -10.92 -3.81
N LEU A 20 -12.29 -9.96 -4.24
CA LEU A 20 -11.22 -10.20 -5.20
C LEU A 20 -9.90 -10.59 -4.55
N ALA A 21 -9.66 -10.16 -3.32
CA ALA A 21 -8.44 -10.46 -2.57
C ALA A 21 -8.76 -10.65 -1.07
N PRO A 22 -9.48 -11.73 -0.72
CA PRO A 22 -10.03 -11.90 0.64
C PRO A 22 -8.97 -12.02 1.73
N VAL A 23 -7.91 -12.79 1.51
CA VAL A 23 -6.85 -12.97 2.52
C VAL A 23 -6.04 -11.68 2.67
N THR A 24 -5.74 -11.02 1.58
CA THR A 24 -5.00 -9.76 1.58
C THR A 24 -5.78 -8.67 2.31
N CYS A 25 -7.06 -8.51 2.00
CA CYS A 25 -7.92 -7.52 2.67
C CYS A 25 -8.09 -7.83 4.15
N ALA A 26 -8.30 -9.08 4.53
CA ALA A 26 -8.44 -9.49 5.93
C ALA A 26 -7.16 -9.18 6.72
N ASN A 27 -5.99 -9.48 6.16
CA ASN A 27 -4.70 -9.18 6.77
C ASN A 27 -4.51 -7.67 6.96
N PHE A 28 -4.81 -6.89 5.93
CA PHE A 28 -4.68 -5.43 6.00
C PHE A 28 -5.61 -4.83 7.06
N LYS A 29 -6.87 -5.26 7.08
CA LYS A 29 -7.84 -4.81 8.09
C LYS A 29 -7.40 -5.17 9.50
N ARG A 30 -6.85 -6.37 9.70
CA ARG A 30 -6.32 -6.80 11.00
C ARG A 30 -5.20 -5.88 11.47
N LEU A 31 -4.23 -5.59 10.60
CA LEU A 31 -3.12 -4.70 10.93
C LEU A 31 -3.60 -3.27 11.23
N VAL A 32 -4.56 -2.77 10.45
CA VAL A 32 -5.17 -1.46 10.71
C VAL A 32 -5.85 -1.43 12.08
N SER A 33 -6.62 -2.47 12.40
CA SER A 33 -7.33 -2.57 13.70
C SER A 33 -6.38 -2.63 14.89
N GLU A 34 -5.19 -3.19 14.70
CA GLU A 34 -4.16 -3.27 15.74
C GLU A 34 -3.33 -1.99 15.88
N GLY A 35 -3.58 -0.98 15.04
CA GLY A 35 -2.79 0.25 15.01
C GLY A 35 -1.39 0.07 14.42
N PHE A 36 -1.16 -1.00 13.68
CA PHE A 36 0.17 -1.35 13.15
C PHE A 36 0.77 -0.26 12.28
N TYR A 37 -0.04 0.40 11.45
CA TYR A 37 0.43 1.40 10.50
C TYR A 37 0.58 2.80 11.09
N ASP A 38 0.07 3.03 12.29
CA ASP A 38 0.15 4.35 12.93
C ASP A 38 1.63 4.73 13.15
N GLY A 39 2.02 5.89 12.67
CA GLY A 39 3.38 6.39 12.80
C GLY A 39 4.37 5.87 11.77
N LEU A 40 3.97 5.03 10.84
CA LEU A 40 4.85 4.50 9.79
C LEU A 40 4.97 5.50 8.62
N ILE A 41 6.08 5.41 7.89
CA ILE A 41 6.37 6.32 6.77
C ILE A 41 6.16 5.66 5.41
N PHE A 42 6.06 6.50 4.38
CA PHE A 42 6.25 6.07 3.00
C PHE A 42 7.75 6.13 2.70
N HIS A 43 8.42 5.00 2.83
CA HIS A 43 9.88 4.92 2.75
C HIS A 43 10.43 4.86 1.31
N ARG A 44 9.57 4.60 0.32
CA ARG A 44 9.96 4.53 -1.08
C ARG A 44 8.90 5.23 -1.94
N VAL A 45 9.32 6.25 -2.67
CA VAL A 45 8.43 7.08 -3.47
C VAL A 45 9.06 7.30 -4.84
N ILE A 46 8.34 6.91 -5.90
CA ILE A 46 8.77 7.11 -7.28
C ILE A 46 7.64 7.80 -8.04
N ALA A 47 7.82 9.08 -8.34
CA ALA A 47 6.86 9.85 -9.12
C ALA A 47 6.61 9.18 -10.47
N GLY A 48 5.36 9.11 -10.90
CA GLY A 48 4.96 8.41 -12.12
C GLY A 48 4.88 6.89 -11.98
N PHE A 49 5.10 6.35 -10.78
CA PHE A 49 4.99 4.92 -10.51
C PHE A 49 4.15 4.65 -9.26
N MET A 50 4.71 4.80 -8.07
CA MET A 50 4.00 4.43 -6.83
C MET A 50 4.58 5.13 -5.59
N ILE A 51 3.82 5.06 -4.49
CA ILE A 51 4.30 5.37 -3.14
C ILE A 51 4.17 4.10 -2.30
N GLN A 52 5.21 3.75 -1.56
CA GLN A 52 5.28 2.48 -0.80
C GLN A 52 5.58 2.75 0.67
N GLY A 53 4.85 2.09 1.54
CA GLY A 53 5.03 2.19 2.99
C GLY A 53 4.60 0.94 3.72
N GLY A 54 4.45 1.03 5.04
CA GLY A 54 3.98 -0.07 5.86
C GLY A 54 5.06 -0.96 6.45
N ASP A 55 6.32 -0.53 6.38
CA ASP A 55 7.43 -1.21 7.03
C ASP A 55 7.69 -0.57 8.41
N PRO A 56 7.53 -1.31 9.51
CA PRO A 56 7.75 -0.76 10.85
C PRO A 56 9.20 -0.31 11.09
N THR A 57 10.17 -0.82 10.33
CA THR A 57 11.58 -0.39 10.42
C THR A 57 11.87 0.81 9.52
N GLY A 58 11.02 1.12 8.54
CA GLY A 58 11.22 2.21 7.59
C GLY A 58 12.37 2.01 6.60
N THR A 59 12.94 0.80 6.52
CA THR A 59 14.12 0.49 5.68
C THR A 59 13.78 -0.17 4.35
N GLY A 60 12.57 -0.71 4.22
CA GLY A 60 12.15 -1.54 3.11
C GLY A 60 12.35 -3.04 3.35
N CYS A 61 12.97 -3.42 4.45
CA CYS A 61 13.31 -4.82 4.75
C CYS A 61 12.42 -5.44 5.83
N GLY A 62 11.62 -4.64 6.52
CA GLY A 62 10.77 -5.11 7.62
C GLY A 62 9.34 -5.43 7.19
N GLY A 63 8.59 -5.96 8.13
CA GLY A 63 7.19 -6.31 7.91
C GLY A 63 6.51 -6.71 9.21
N SER A 64 5.30 -7.27 9.11
CA SER A 64 4.60 -7.83 10.25
C SER A 64 5.11 -9.25 10.54
N ASP A 65 4.59 -9.85 11.63
CA ASP A 65 4.97 -11.18 12.09
C ASP A 65 4.40 -12.33 11.24
N LYS A 66 3.50 -12.04 10.30
CA LYS A 66 2.81 -13.04 9.47
C LYS A 66 2.89 -12.73 8.00
N ASN A 67 3.42 -13.66 7.22
CA ASN A 67 3.31 -13.61 5.77
C ASN A 67 1.97 -14.18 5.31
N ILE A 68 1.48 -13.70 4.18
CA ILE A 68 0.23 -14.17 3.60
C ILE A 68 0.48 -14.78 2.22
N LYS A 69 -0.42 -15.68 1.81
CA LYS A 69 -0.41 -16.23 0.46
C LYS A 69 -0.66 -15.11 -0.55
N GLY A 70 0.14 -15.06 -1.59
CA GLY A 70 -0.01 -14.06 -2.65
C GLY A 70 -1.22 -14.33 -3.53
N GLU A 71 -2.17 -13.41 -3.50
CA GLU A 71 -3.43 -13.51 -4.25
C GLU A 71 -3.30 -12.82 -5.59
N PHE A 72 -2.56 -13.45 -6.50
CA PHE A 72 -2.35 -12.96 -7.86
C PHE A 72 -2.20 -14.13 -8.86
N LEU A 73 -2.43 -13.85 -10.13
CA LEU A 73 -2.59 -14.87 -11.17
C LEU A 73 -1.40 -15.82 -11.29
N VAL A 74 -0.17 -15.29 -11.28
CA VAL A 74 1.05 -16.12 -11.43
C VAL A 74 1.18 -17.11 -10.26
N ASN A 75 0.60 -16.80 -9.11
CA ASN A 75 0.57 -17.68 -7.93
C ASN A 75 -0.69 -18.58 -7.88
N GLY A 76 -1.44 -18.66 -8.97
CA GLY A 76 -2.60 -19.54 -9.08
C GLY A 76 -3.90 -18.97 -8.51
N PHE A 77 -3.97 -17.68 -8.23
CA PHE A 77 -5.17 -17.04 -7.70
C PHE A 77 -5.75 -16.07 -8.73
N LYS A 78 -7.06 -16.21 -9.00
CA LYS A 78 -7.74 -15.34 -9.97
C LYS A 78 -8.06 -13.98 -9.36
N ASN A 79 -7.12 -13.04 -9.47
CA ASN A 79 -7.30 -11.65 -9.09
C ASN A 79 -7.30 -10.80 -10.35
N THR A 80 -8.42 -10.16 -10.66
CA THR A 80 -8.63 -9.42 -11.90
C THR A 80 -8.39 -7.91 -11.78
N ILE A 81 -7.95 -7.44 -10.62
CA ILE A 81 -7.69 -6.01 -10.41
C ILE A 81 -6.46 -5.59 -11.22
N SER A 82 -6.62 -4.60 -12.10
CA SER A 82 -5.50 -4.02 -12.83
C SER A 82 -4.83 -2.92 -12.00
N HIS A 83 -3.50 -2.84 -12.08
CA HIS A 83 -2.71 -1.81 -11.41
C HIS A 83 -2.80 -0.48 -12.18
N VAL A 84 -3.91 0.21 -12.01
CA VAL A 84 -4.11 1.55 -12.56
C VAL A 84 -3.94 2.60 -11.47
N ARG A 85 -3.86 3.87 -11.85
CA ARG A 85 -3.73 4.98 -10.89
C ARG A 85 -4.73 4.85 -9.74
N GLY A 86 -4.24 4.92 -8.51
CA GLY A 86 -5.04 4.85 -7.29
C GLY A 86 -5.18 3.45 -6.68
N VAL A 87 -4.78 2.40 -7.39
CA VAL A 87 -4.87 1.02 -6.86
C VAL A 87 -3.85 0.78 -5.77
N ILE A 88 -4.28 0.15 -4.67
CA ILE A 88 -3.39 -0.31 -3.60
C ILE A 88 -3.09 -1.79 -3.77
N SER A 89 -1.84 -2.17 -3.58
CA SER A 89 -1.34 -3.53 -3.80
C SER A 89 -0.28 -3.86 -2.75
N MET A 90 -0.06 -5.15 -2.49
CA MET A 90 0.95 -5.58 -1.52
C MET A 90 2.33 -5.64 -2.16
N ALA A 91 3.30 -5.02 -1.49
CA ALA A 91 4.70 -5.23 -1.79
C ALA A 91 5.14 -6.60 -1.25
N ARG A 92 6.13 -7.21 -1.87
CA ARG A 92 6.69 -8.50 -1.47
C ARG A 92 8.13 -8.64 -1.93
N SER A 93 8.83 -9.63 -1.38
CA SER A 93 10.12 -10.08 -1.92
C SER A 93 9.89 -10.99 -3.14
N GLN A 94 10.92 -11.66 -3.61
CA GLN A 94 10.80 -12.58 -4.77
C GLN A 94 9.90 -13.78 -4.49
N ASN A 95 9.80 -14.23 -3.24
CA ASN A 95 8.88 -15.29 -2.87
C ASN A 95 7.43 -14.80 -2.99
N TYR A 96 6.59 -15.54 -3.71
CA TYR A 96 5.20 -15.18 -3.96
C TYR A 96 4.36 -15.07 -2.68
N ASN A 97 4.75 -15.74 -1.61
CA ASN A 97 4.03 -15.77 -0.34
C ASN A 97 4.79 -15.02 0.76
N SER A 98 5.52 -13.96 0.40
CA SER A 98 6.35 -13.18 1.32
C SER A 98 5.74 -11.84 1.75
N ALA A 99 4.59 -11.47 1.21
CA ALA A 99 3.92 -10.24 1.62
C ALA A 99 3.46 -10.32 3.08
N SER A 100 3.58 -9.25 3.82
CA SER A 100 3.07 -9.18 5.20
C SER A 100 2.39 -7.84 5.50
N SER A 101 3.11 -6.71 5.48
CA SER A 101 2.54 -5.41 5.82
C SER A 101 2.85 -4.31 4.81
N GLN A 102 3.95 -4.39 4.08
CA GLN A 102 4.29 -3.34 3.12
C GLN A 102 3.30 -3.31 1.96
N PHE A 103 2.87 -2.12 1.60
CA PHE A 103 1.94 -1.90 0.50
C PHE A 103 2.41 -0.71 -0.35
N PHE A 104 1.87 -0.62 -1.55
CA PHE A 104 2.08 0.55 -2.40
C PHE A 104 0.77 1.01 -3.02
N ILE A 105 0.70 2.30 -3.30
CA ILE A 105 -0.42 2.92 -4.02
C ILE A 105 0.13 3.43 -5.36
N CYS A 106 -0.51 3.04 -6.45
CA CYS A 106 -0.09 3.45 -7.79
C CYS A 106 -0.34 4.95 -7.99
N HIS A 107 0.72 5.69 -8.26
CA HIS A 107 0.64 7.10 -8.65
C HIS A 107 0.20 7.24 -10.11
N ALA A 108 0.58 6.29 -10.95
CA ALA A 108 0.20 6.19 -12.35
C ALA A 108 -0.08 4.73 -12.70
N ASP A 109 -0.62 4.49 -13.89
CA ASP A 109 -0.88 3.13 -14.36
C ASP A 109 0.41 2.33 -14.43
N ALA A 110 0.38 1.12 -13.88
CA ALA A 110 1.51 0.18 -13.81
C ALA A 110 1.04 -1.22 -14.18
N LYS A 111 0.44 -1.36 -15.35
CA LYS A 111 -0.20 -2.63 -15.78
C LYS A 111 0.79 -3.77 -15.94
N PHE A 112 2.08 -3.50 -16.02
CA PHE A 112 3.11 -4.56 -16.02
C PHE A 112 3.16 -5.35 -14.71
N LEU A 113 2.53 -4.86 -13.64
CA LEU A 113 2.41 -5.56 -12.36
C LEU A 113 1.22 -6.51 -12.30
N ASP A 114 0.29 -6.41 -13.25
CA ASP A 114 -0.94 -7.22 -13.25
C ASP A 114 -0.60 -8.71 -13.29
N GLY A 115 -1.29 -9.47 -12.43
CA GLY A 115 -1.06 -10.90 -12.31
C GLY A 115 0.18 -11.30 -11.51
N GLN A 116 0.99 -10.35 -11.06
CA GLN A 116 2.25 -10.61 -10.34
C GLN A 116 2.27 -10.05 -8.92
N TYR A 117 1.32 -9.19 -8.59
CA TYR A 117 1.18 -8.57 -7.25
C TYR A 117 -0.29 -8.59 -6.83
N ALA A 118 -0.51 -8.68 -5.52
CA ALA A 118 -1.84 -8.76 -4.94
C ALA A 118 -2.46 -7.38 -4.77
N ALA A 119 -3.04 -6.83 -5.82
CA ALA A 119 -3.88 -5.64 -5.73
C ALA A 119 -5.13 -5.96 -4.92
N PHE A 120 -5.58 -5.05 -4.06
CA PHE A 120 -6.68 -5.37 -3.14
C PHE A 120 -7.63 -4.20 -2.84
N GLY A 121 -7.47 -3.07 -3.49
CA GLY A 121 -8.36 -1.93 -3.31
C GLY A 121 -7.99 -0.75 -4.19
N LYS A 122 -8.68 0.36 -3.98
CA LYS A 122 -8.48 1.58 -4.75
C LYS A 122 -8.78 2.83 -3.92
N VAL A 123 -8.01 3.87 -4.13
CA VAL A 123 -8.28 5.20 -3.56
C VAL A 123 -9.58 5.73 -4.17
N ILE A 124 -10.52 6.13 -3.31
CA ILE A 124 -11.81 6.72 -3.71
C ILE A 124 -11.88 8.21 -3.40
N ALA A 125 -11.01 8.72 -2.52
CA ALA A 125 -10.87 10.14 -2.24
C ALA A 125 -9.44 10.40 -1.74
N GLY A 126 -8.90 11.57 -2.05
CA GLY A 126 -7.58 11.95 -1.57
C GLY A 126 -6.43 11.61 -2.51
N MET A 127 -6.67 11.41 -3.82
CA MET A 127 -5.58 11.23 -4.78
C MET A 127 -4.64 12.43 -4.81
N GLU A 128 -5.11 13.62 -4.53
CA GLU A 128 -4.25 14.80 -4.40
C GLU A 128 -3.22 14.66 -3.28
N THR A 129 -3.55 13.95 -2.20
CA THR A 129 -2.59 13.61 -1.13
C THR A 129 -1.54 12.62 -1.63
N VAL A 130 -1.94 11.60 -2.41
CA VAL A 130 -1.00 10.67 -3.05
C VAL A 130 -0.07 11.42 -3.99
N ASP A 131 -0.60 12.34 -4.80
CA ASP A 131 0.18 13.17 -5.72
C ASP A 131 1.20 14.04 -4.99
N GLU A 132 0.80 14.62 -3.85
CA GLU A 132 1.68 15.42 -3.01
C GLU A 132 2.84 14.58 -2.47
N ILE A 133 2.56 13.40 -1.94
CA ILE A 133 3.58 12.47 -1.46
C ILE A 133 4.51 12.06 -2.61
N ALA A 134 3.96 11.74 -3.77
CA ALA A 134 4.74 11.32 -4.94
C ALA A 134 5.65 12.43 -5.47
N GLY A 135 5.33 13.69 -5.20
CA GLY A 135 6.08 14.85 -5.68
C GLY A 135 7.19 15.35 -4.75
N VAL A 136 7.39 14.76 -3.58
CA VAL A 136 8.42 15.21 -2.65
C VAL A 136 9.82 14.84 -3.13
N LYS A 137 10.82 15.58 -2.65
CA LYS A 137 12.22 15.27 -2.94
C LYS A 137 12.63 13.98 -2.28
N THR A 138 13.34 13.14 -3.02
CA THR A 138 13.84 11.86 -2.56
C THR A 138 15.37 11.80 -2.68
N ASP A 139 15.98 10.87 -1.93
CA ASP A 139 17.40 10.56 -2.07
C ASP A 139 17.62 9.53 -3.20
N PHE A 140 18.86 9.05 -3.34
CA PHE A 140 19.22 8.10 -4.40
C PHE A 140 18.55 6.71 -4.24
N ARG A 141 17.95 6.43 -3.09
CA ARG A 141 17.19 5.19 -2.82
C ARG A 141 15.69 5.38 -2.93
N ASP A 142 15.24 6.51 -3.49
CA ASP A 142 13.83 6.87 -3.62
C ASP A 142 13.13 7.07 -2.26
N ARG A 143 13.89 7.33 -1.20
CA ARG A 143 13.34 7.66 0.12
C ARG A 143 13.13 9.16 0.22
N PRO A 144 11.93 9.63 0.64
CA PRO A 144 11.71 11.06 0.90
C PRO A 144 12.75 11.62 1.87
N ILE A 145 13.33 12.77 1.51
CA ILE A 145 14.33 13.44 2.37
C ILE A 145 13.70 13.87 3.69
N VAL A 146 12.45 14.34 3.64
CA VAL A 146 11.63 14.61 4.83
C VAL A 146 10.60 13.49 4.94
N ASP A 147 10.54 12.83 6.08
CA ASP A 147 9.65 11.68 6.28
C ASP A 147 8.19 12.07 6.03
N MET A 148 7.53 11.30 5.15
CA MET A 148 6.10 11.40 4.91
C MET A 148 5.41 10.37 5.77
N ARG A 149 4.92 10.81 6.95
CA ARG A 149 4.45 9.93 8.01
C ARG A 149 2.94 9.85 8.06
N MET A 150 2.44 8.61 8.14
CA MET A 150 1.04 8.34 8.44
C MET A 150 0.81 8.57 9.94
N LYS A 151 -0.05 9.52 10.28
CA LYS A 151 -0.41 9.79 11.68
C LYS A 151 -1.28 8.67 12.23
N ARG A 152 -2.24 8.23 11.43
CA ARG A 152 -3.20 7.21 11.82
C ARG A 152 -3.80 6.54 10.59
N VAL A 153 -4.03 5.23 10.70
CA VAL A 153 -4.74 4.46 9.68
C VAL A 153 -5.90 3.75 10.35
N THR A 154 -7.13 4.00 9.89
CA THR A 154 -8.34 3.52 10.55
C THR A 154 -9.32 2.87 9.58
N LEU A 155 -10.14 1.95 10.13
CA LEU A 155 -11.32 1.43 9.45
C LEU A 155 -12.46 2.41 9.66
N ILE A 156 -13.11 2.80 8.57
CA ILE A 156 -14.27 3.72 8.60
C ILE A 156 -15.46 2.99 8.00
N GLU A 157 -16.58 3.04 8.72
CA GLU A 157 -17.84 2.52 8.21
C GLU A 157 -18.40 3.48 7.16
N GLN A 158 -18.98 2.91 6.13
CA GLN A 158 -19.65 3.68 5.07
C GLN A 158 -21.12 3.89 5.41
#